data_bf9327422316a47be3927cbf687883bd
#
_entry.id   bf9327422316a47be3927cbf687883bd
#
_cell.length_a   1.000
_cell.length_b   1.000
_cell.length_c   1.000
_cell.angle_alpha   90.00
_cell.angle_beta   90.00
_cell.angle_gamma   90.00
#
_symmetry.space_group_name_H-M   'P 1'
#
loop_
_entity.id
_entity.type
_entity.pdbx_description
1 polymer ?
#
loop_
_entity_poly.entity_id
_entity_poly.type
_entity_poly.pdbx_seq_one_letter_code
_entity_poly.pdbx_strand_id
1 'polypeptide(L)'
;MTTLRNARLVLIALVSIALAACGASAPSHFYTLDSTATPEGAPSAAYSVSVGPVSIPAAVDRPQFVVQDGPNRVSVEEFNRWVAPLENSIARVVAGDLSALLGTPRVAVEPLAHFDPDYRVTLDIQQFESAPGRSALIDAVWTVRPAAGGPARSGRTVAQEPAQGAGFEALAAAHSRALAQVSRDIAAAIRAEAEQAK
;
A
#
# COMPACT_ATOMS: atom_id res chain seq x y z
N MET A 1 -11.00 3.08 -67.93
CA MET A 1 -11.14 1.97 -66.97
C MET A 1 -9.96 1.87 -66.00
N THR A 2 -8.76 2.29 -66.33
CA THR A 2 -7.54 2.24 -65.51
C THR A 2 -7.57 3.18 -64.29
N THR A 3 -8.14 4.37 -64.42
CA THR A 3 -8.24 5.38 -63.35
C THR A 3 -9.10 4.93 -62.16
N LEU A 4 -10.24 4.30 -62.44
CA LEU A 4 -11.13 3.75 -61.38
C LEU A 4 -10.51 2.56 -60.65
N ARG A 5 -9.69 1.75 -61.34
CA ARG A 5 -8.97 0.63 -60.74
C ARG A 5 -7.89 1.10 -59.81
N ASN A 6 -7.13 2.13 -60.20
CA ASN A 6 -6.09 2.72 -59.36
C ASN A 6 -6.66 3.45 -58.16
N ALA A 7 -7.81 4.15 -58.29
CA ALA A 7 -8.48 4.78 -57.16
C ALA A 7 -8.95 3.76 -56.10
N ARG A 8 -9.46 2.60 -56.56
CA ARG A 8 -9.85 1.51 -55.61
C ARG A 8 -8.65 0.89 -54.91
N LEU A 9 -7.53 0.70 -55.56
CA LEU A 9 -6.30 0.18 -54.96
C LEU A 9 -5.75 1.12 -53.91
N VAL A 10 -5.75 2.44 -54.18
CA VAL A 10 -5.32 3.47 -53.23
C VAL A 10 -6.26 3.50 -52.02
N LEU A 11 -7.56 3.40 -52.23
CA LEU A 11 -8.53 3.36 -51.13
C LEU A 11 -8.33 2.12 -50.21
N ILE A 12 -8.11 0.95 -50.82
CA ILE A 12 -7.84 -0.28 -50.06
C ILE A 12 -6.53 -0.17 -49.27
N ALA A 13 -5.48 0.39 -49.86
CA ALA A 13 -4.21 0.61 -49.16
C ALA A 13 -4.35 1.59 -47.99
N LEU A 14 -5.11 2.69 -48.16
CA LEU A 14 -5.41 3.64 -47.08
C LEU A 14 -6.21 3.01 -45.96
N VAL A 15 -7.21 2.19 -46.26
CA VAL A 15 -8.00 1.47 -45.26
C VAL A 15 -7.13 0.43 -44.53
N SER A 16 -6.24 -0.27 -45.21
CA SER A 16 -5.32 -1.26 -44.59
C SER A 16 -4.32 -0.57 -43.65
N ILE A 17 -3.82 0.63 -44.01
CA ILE A 17 -2.92 1.41 -43.12
C ILE A 17 -3.69 1.90 -41.88
N ALA A 18 -4.94 2.33 -42.05
CA ALA A 18 -5.78 2.77 -40.94
C ALA A 18 -6.12 1.63 -39.94
N LEU A 19 -6.30 0.40 -40.43
CA LEU A 19 -6.52 -0.77 -39.55
C LEU A 19 -5.24 -1.24 -38.83
N ALA A 20 -4.07 -1.02 -39.41
CA ALA A 20 -2.79 -1.35 -38.77
C ALA A 20 -2.40 -0.36 -37.67
N ALA A 21 -3.07 0.79 -37.58
CA ALA A 21 -2.89 1.80 -36.54
C ALA A 21 -3.62 1.48 -35.22
N CYS A 22 -4.30 0.33 -35.09
CA CYS A 22 -4.75 -0.18 -33.80
C CYS A 22 -3.51 -0.55 -32.96
N GLY A 23 -2.91 0.47 -32.34
CA GLY A 23 -1.69 0.38 -31.57
C GLY A 23 -1.82 -0.62 -30.42
N ALA A 24 -0.77 -1.38 -30.17
CA ALA A 24 -0.65 -2.20 -28.98
C ALA A 24 -0.85 -1.31 -27.73
N SER A 25 -1.76 -1.71 -26.85
CA SER A 25 -1.91 -1.05 -25.54
C SER A 25 -0.57 -1.07 -24.81
N ALA A 26 -0.22 0.02 -24.14
CA ALA A 26 0.97 0.05 -23.32
C ALA A 26 0.93 -1.09 -22.28
N PRO A 27 2.08 -1.75 -21.98
CA PRO A 27 2.11 -2.80 -20.97
C PRO A 27 1.77 -2.23 -19.59
N SER A 28 1.01 -3.01 -18.80
CA SER A 28 0.76 -2.67 -17.42
C SER A 28 1.94 -3.05 -16.53
N HIS A 29 2.30 -2.16 -15.60
CA HIS A 29 3.30 -2.37 -14.56
C HIS A 29 2.59 -2.57 -13.22
N PHE A 30 3.08 -3.55 -12.45
CA PHE A 30 2.49 -3.90 -11.17
C PHE A 30 3.50 -3.67 -10.05
N TYR A 31 3.02 -3.12 -8.94
CA TYR A 31 3.84 -2.72 -7.79
C TYR A 31 3.33 -3.37 -6.52
N THR A 32 4.25 -3.62 -5.58
CA THR A 32 3.98 -4.15 -4.24
C THR A 32 4.35 -3.15 -3.18
N LEU A 33 3.76 -3.32 -1.99
CA LEU A 33 4.27 -2.76 -0.75
C LEU A 33 5.04 -3.86 -0.01
N ASP A 34 6.18 -3.50 0.59
CA ASP A 34 7.06 -4.43 1.27
C ASP A 34 7.33 -4.00 2.72
N SER A 35 7.51 -4.97 3.61
CA SER A 35 7.97 -4.71 4.97
C SER A 35 9.43 -4.25 4.92
N THR A 36 9.69 -3.08 5.51
CA THR A 36 11.03 -2.45 5.51
C THR A 36 11.55 -2.14 6.92
N ALA A 37 10.77 -2.41 7.96
CA ALA A 37 11.21 -2.26 9.33
C ALA A 37 12.32 -3.26 9.67
N THR A 38 13.34 -2.78 10.36
CA THR A 38 14.45 -3.60 10.85
C THR A 38 14.34 -3.77 12.36
N PRO A 39 14.82 -4.91 12.92
CA PRO A 39 14.84 -5.11 14.37
C PRO A 39 15.61 -4.00 15.08
N GLU A 40 15.02 -3.44 16.13
CA GLU A 40 15.61 -2.36 16.95
C GLU A 40 16.39 -2.87 18.16
N GLY A 41 16.70 -4.18 18.20
CA GLY A 41 17.46 -4.80 19.30
C GLY A 41 16.66 -4.97 20.61
N ALA A 42 15.37 -4.70 20.60
CA ALA A 42 14.50 -4.97 21.74
C ALA A 42 14.37 -6.48 21.98
N PRO A 43 14.15 -6.92 23.25
CA PRO A 43 13.90 -8.33 23.55
C PRO A 43 12.73 -8.88 22.73
N SER A 44 12.84 -10.16 22.33
CA SER A 44 11.77 -10.85 21.61
C SER A 44 10.50 -10.90 22.46
N ALA A 45 9.37 -10.52 21.85
CA ALA A 45 8.08 -10.55 22.52
C ALA A 45 7.53 -11.98 22.61
N ALA A 46 6.96 -12.32 23.76
CA ALA A 46 6.30 -13.61 23.96
C ALA A 46 4.82 -13.61 23.52
N TYR A 47 4.24 -12.42 23.30
CA TYR A 47 2.85 -12.25 22.92
C TYR A 47 2.64 -12.32 21.41
N SER A 48 1.39 -12.55 21.03
CA SER A 48 0.92 -12.66 19.66
C SER A 48 0.09 -11.44 19.27
N VAL A 49 0.13 -11.06 17.99
CA VAL A 49 -0.55 -9.86 17.47
C VAL A 49 -1.34 -10.21 16.22
N SER A 50 -2.60 -9.77 16.13
CA SER A 50 -3.33 -9.75 14.87
C SER A 50 -3.40 -8.33 14.31
N VAL A 51 -3.33 -8.22 12.99
CA VAL A 51 -3.46 -6.96 12.24
C VAL A 51 -4.69 -7.03 11.36
N GLY A 52 -5.59 -6.11 11.57
CA GLY A 52 -6.84 -5.94 10.82
C GLY A 52 -8.05 -5.70 11.72
N PRO A 53 -9.13 -5.18 11.15
CA PRO A 53 -9.26 -4.71 9.78
C PRO A 53 -8.44 -3.44 9.49
N VAL A 54 -8.15 -3.23 8.18
CA VAL A 54 -7.58 -2.00 7.65
C VAL A 54 -8.62 -1.33 6.79
N SER A 55 -8.90 -0.04 6.99
CA SER A 55 -9.70 0.77 6.10
C SER A 55 -8.85 1.80 5.35
N ILE A 56 -9.23 2.14 4.13
CA ILE A 56 -8.52 3.08 3.26
C ILE A 56 -9.50 4.08 2.62
N PRO A 57 -9.04 5.27 2.22
CA PRO A 57 -9.89 6.22 1.50
C PRO A 57 -10.40 5.63 0.17
N ALA A 58 -11.69 5.82 -0.12
CA ALA A 58 -12.33 5.35 -1.35
C ALA A 58 -11.62 5.84 -2.64
N ALA A 59 -10.93 6.98 -2.58
CA ALA A 59 -10.18 7.51 -3.72
C ALA A 59 -9.05 6.60 -4.17
N VAL A 60 -8.43 5.86 -3.25
CA VAL A 60 -7.29 4.94 -3.52
C VAL A 60 -7.68 3.47 -3.44
N ASP A 61 -8.94 3.14 -3.13
CA ASP A 61 -9.47 1.78 -3.15
C ASP A 61 -9.74 1.32 -4.59
N ARG A 62 -8.65 1.14 -5.30
CA ARG A 62 -8.61 0.70 -6.70
C ARG A 62 -7.25 0.11 -7.05
N PRO A 63 -7.18 -0.73 -8.12
CA PRO A 63 -5.90 -1.29 -8.55
C PRO A 63 -4.91 -0.23 -9.05
N GLN A 64 -5.40 0.87 -9.63
CA GLN A 64 -4.55 1.89 -10.24
C GLN A 64 -3.87 2.77 -9.18
N PHE A 65 -2.63 3.17 -9.43
CA PHE A 65 -2.04 4.27 -8.69
C PHE A 65 -2.85 5.54 -8.88
N VAL A 66 -3.10 6.24 -7.77
CA VAL A 66 -3.64 7.59 -7.76
C VAL A 66 -2.53 8.53 -7.36
N VAL A 67 -2.18 9.48 -8.21
CA VAL A 67 -1.07 10.39 -7.98
C VAL A 67 -1.53 11.85 -7.96
N GLN A 68 -0.90 12.66 -7.12
CA GLN A 68 -1.12 14.09 -7.08
C GLN A 68 -0.51 14.76 -8.32
N ASP A 69 -1.35 15.42 -9.11
CA ASP A 69 -1.01 16.17 -10.32
C ASP A 69 -1.23 17.69 -10.16
N GLY A 70 -1.51 18.13 -8.95
CA GLY A 70 -1.72 19.53 -8.59
C GLY A 70 -2.29 19.67 -7.18
N PRO A 71 -2.50 20.91 -6.70
CA PRO A 71 -2.98 21.14 -5.34
C PRO A 71 -4.32 20.47 -4.99
N ASN A 72 -5.23 20.42 -5.97
CA ASN A 72 -6.57 19.84 -5.83
C ASN A 72 -6.89 18.88 -6.99
N ARG A 73 -5.86 18.31 -7.61
CA ARG A 73 -6.02 17.43 -8.76
C ARG A 73 -5.23 16.16 -8.58
N VAL A 74 -5.86 15.04 -8.90
CA VAL A 74 -5.24 13.72 -8.94
C VAL A 74 -5.40 13.11 -10.32
N SER A 75 -4.46 12.29 -10.73
CA SER A 75 -4.50 11.45 -11.92
C SER A 75 -4.56 9.98 -11.53
N VAL A 76 -5.37 9.23 -12.26
CA VAL A 76 -5.46 7.78 -12.12
C VAL A 76 -4.59 7.14 -13.20
N GLU A 77 -3.61 6.36 -12.79
CA GLU A 77 -2.60 5.79 -13.66
C GLU A 77 -3.03 4.45 -14.24
N GLU A 78 -3.53 4.45 -15.45
CA GLU A 78 -4.17 3.27 -16.06
C GLU A 78 -3.25 2.05 -16.14
N PHE A 79 -1.95 2.25 -16.42
CA PHE A 79 -0.98 1.20 -16.64
C PHE A 79 -0.06 0.93 -15.45
N ASN A 80 -0.16 1.71 -14.37
CA ASN A 80 0.60 1.54 -13.14
C ASN A 80 -0.34 1.12 -12.02
N ARG A 81 -0.21 -0.10 -11.53
CA ARG A 81 -1.22 -0.73 -10.68
C ARG A 81 -0.61 -1.43 -9.48
N TRP A 82 -1.34 -1.46 -8.39
CA TRP A 82 -1.07 -2.37 -7.28
C TRP A 82 -1.37 -3.80 -7.69
N VAL A 83 -0.51 -4.75 -7.30
CA VAL A 83 -0.69 -6.19 -7.64
C VAL A 83 -1.83 -6.84 -6.86
N ALA A 84 -2.20 -6.27 -5.71
CA ALA A 84 -3.27 -6.75 -4.84
C ALA A 84 -4.05 -5.57 -4.24
N PRO A 85 -5.24 -5.79 -3.67
CA PRO A 85 -5.98 -4.77 -2.94
C PRO A 85 -5.10 -4.08 -1.91
N LEU A 86 -5.14 -2.75 -1.89
CA LEU A 86 -4.21 -1.92 -1.11
C LEU A 86 -4.38 -2.16 0.39
N GLU A 87 -5.62 -2.31 0.89
CA GLU A 87 -5.91 -2.63 2.28
C GLU A 87 -5.23 -3.92 2.74
N ASN A 88 -5.28 -4.98 1.92
CA ASN A 88 -4.65 -6.26 2.22
C ASN A 88 -3.11 -6.15 2.19
N SER A 89 -2.59 -5.36 1.26
CA SER A 89 -1.15 -5.09 1.14
C SER A 89 -0.63 -4.34 2.36
N ILE A 90 -1.35 -3.32 2.84
CA ILE A 90 -1.03 -2.56 4.06
C ILE A 90 -1.05 -3.49 5.28
N ALA A 91 -2.12 -4.28 5.46
CA ALA A 91 -2.22 -5.22 6.59
C ALA A 91 -1.03 -6.19 6.63
N ARG A 92 -0.66 -6.76 5.47
CA ARG A 92 0.47 -7.69 5.33
C ARG A 92 1.81 -7.01 5.66
N VAL A 93 2.03 -5.79 5.18
CA VAL A 93 3.27 -5.03 5.44
C VAL A 93 3.39 -4.68 6.91
N VAL A 94 2.33 -4.16 7.52
CA VAL A 94 2.32 -3.83 8.96
C VAL A 94 2.54 -5.09 9.81
N ALA A 95 1.94 -6.22 9.45
CA ALA A 95 2.19 -7.49 10.15
C ALA A 95 3.66 -7.93 10.03
N GLY A 96 4.27 -7.82 8.86
CA GLY A 96 5.69 -8.10 8.64
C GLY A 96 6.60 -7.17 9.44
N ASP A 97 6.33 -5.87 9.39
CA ASP A 97 7.07 -4.87 10.17
C ASP A 97 6.95 -5.11 11.68
N LEU A 98 5.75 -5.39 12.19
CA LEU A 98 5.55 -5.70 13.61
C LEU A 98 6.27 -6.98 14.01
N SER A 99 6.29 -7.99 13.16
CA SER A 99 7.05 -9.22 13.40
C SER A 99 8.55 -8.93 13.59
N ALA A 100 9.12 -8.09 12.71
CA ALA A 100 10.52 -7.68 12.82
C ALA A 100 10.78 -6.80 14.06
N LEU A 101 9.94 -5.78 14.29
CA LEU A 101 10.09 -4.84 15.39
C LEU A 101 9.92 -5.50 16.76
N LEU A 102 8.94 -6.38 16.93
CA LEU A 102 8.66 -7.09 18.17
C LEU A 102 9.53 -8.33 18.36
N GLY A 103 10.26 -8.75 17.32
CA GLY A 103 11.10 -9.94 17.35
C GLY A 103 10.32 -11.23 17.57
N THR A 104 9.09 -11.32 17.06
CA THR A 104 8.22 -12.49 17.21
C THR A 104 7.61 -12.92 15.88
N PRO A 105 7.60 -14.22 15.55
CA PRO A 105 6.88 -14.72 14.37
C PRO A 105 5.35 -14.82 14.60
N ARG A 106 4.87 -14.54 15.81
CA ARG A 106 3.45 -14.66 16.19
C ARG A 106 2.66 -13.41 15.84
N VAL A 107 2.81 -12.92 14.61
CA VAL A 107 2.04 -11.81 14.05
C VAL A 107 1.30 -12.31 12.81
N ALA A 108 -0.02 -12.09 12.75
CA ALA A 108 -0.86 -12.55 11.66
C ALA A 108 -1.81 -11.46 11.17
N VAL A 109 -2.21 -11.55 9.89
CA VAL A 109 -3.28 -10.72 9.32
C VAL A 109 -4.62 -11.40 9.55
N GLU A 110 -5.63 -10.64 10.00
CA GLU A 110 -7.00 -11.14 10.14
C GLU A 110 -7.74 -11.21 8.78
N PRO A 111 -8.64 -12.18 8.58
CA PRO A 111 -8.96 -13.29 9.48
C PRO A 111 -7.98 -14.47 9.31
N LEU A 112 -7.51 -15.03 10.42
CA LEU A 112 -6.71 -16.25 10.42
C LEU A 112 -7.38 -17.29 11.34
N ALA A 113 -7.75 -18.46 10.78
CA ALA A 113 -8.39 -19.53 11.53
C ALA A 113 -7.43 -20.06 12.62
N HIS A 114 -7.98 -20.32 13.81
CA HIS A 114 -7.25 -20.88 14.97
C HIS A 114 -6.08 -20.02 15.46
N PHE A 115 -6.10 -18.72 15.21
CA PHE A 115 -5.15 -17.77 15.76
C PHE A 115 -5.85 -16.93 16.84
N ASP A 116 -5.38 -17.08 18.08
CA ASP A 116 -5.87 -16.32 19.23
C ASP A 116 -4.79 -15.30 19.62
N PRO A 117 -4.93 -14.03 19.23
CA PRO A 117 -3.93 -13.01 19.51
C PRO A 117 -4.03 -12.50 20.94
N ASP A 118 -2.90 -12.09 21.53
CA ASP A 118 -2.87 -11.33 22.79
C ASP A 118 -3.24 -9.86 22.54
N TYR A 119 -2.90 -9.33 21.37
CA TYR A 119 -3.22 -7.95 20.96
C TYR A 119 -3.83 -7.91 19.56
N ARG A 120 -4.84 -7.04 19.38
CA ARG A 120 -5.47 -6.75 18.09
C ARG A 120 -5.13 -5.33 17.66
N VAL A 121 -4.64 -5.17 16.43
CA VAL A 121 -4.31 -3.89 15.83
C VAL A 121 -5.29 -3.61 14.69
N THR A 122 -5.97 -2.47 14.75
CA THR A 122 -6.78 -1.97 13.64
C THR A 122 -6.19 -0.68 13.09
N LEU A 123 -6.33 -0.47 11.79
CA LEU A 123 -5.82 0.73 11.12
C LEU A 123 -6.93 1.39 10.30
N ASP A 124 -7.00 2.71 10.39
CA ASP A 124 -7.83 3.55 9.54
C ASP A 124 -6.92 4.58 8.84
N ILE A 125 -6.65 4.33 7.57
CA ILE A 125 -5.83 5.20 6.74
C ILE A 125 -6.67 6.38 6.29
N GLN A 126 -6.35 7.57 6.80
CA GLN A 126 -7.03 8.82 6.49
C GLN A 126 -6.52 9.43 5.17
N GLN A 127 -5.21 9.29 4.91
CA GLN A 127 -4.57 9.75 3.68
C GLN A 127 -3.55 8.71 3.19
N PHE A 128 -3.55 8.50 1.89
CA PHE A 128 -2.56 7.69 1.18
C PHE A 128 -2.24 8.41 -0.13
N GLU A 129 -1.23 9.28 -0.09
CA GLU A 129 -0.95 10.21 -1.17
C GLU A 129 0.38 9.92 -1.82
N SER A 130 0.37 9.88 -3.15
CA SER A 130 1.55 9.69 -3.99
C SER A 130 1.84 10.95 -4.77
N ALA A 131 2.95 11.62 -4.49
CA ALA A 131 3.41 12.80 -5.22
C ALA A 131 4.64 12.44 -6.07
N PRO A 132 4.48 12.22 -7.39
CA PRO A 132 5.57 11.76 -8.27
C PRO A 132 6.82 12.63 -8.18
N GLY A 133 7.99 11.98 -8.03
CA GLY A 133 9.28 12.65 -7.90
C GLY A 133 9.47 13.46 -6.61
N ARG A 134 8.52 13.42 -5.68
CA ARG A 134 8.56 14.16 -4.42
C ARG A 134 8.49 13.23 -3.21
N SER A 135 7.31 12.71 -2.91
CA SER A 135 7.10 11.95 -1.67
C SER A 135 5.87 11.05 -1.73
N ALA A 136 5.81 10.11 -0.80
CA ALA A 136 4.61 9.42 -0.37
C ALA A 136 4.22 9.92 1.03
N LEU A 137 2.91 10.07 1.28
CA LEU A 137 2.36 10.45 2.58
C LEU A 137 1.34 9.40 3.01
N ILE A 138 1.44 8.97 4.26
CA ILE A 138 0.43 8.17 4.94
C ILE A 138 0.05 8.88 6.23
N ASP A 139 -1.26 9.08 6.41
CA ASP A 139 -1.87 9.50 7.67
C ASP A 139 -2.75 8.35 8.15
N ALA A 140 -2.36 7.73 9.25
CA ALA A 140 -3.00 6.56 9.81
C ALA A 140 -3.42 6.78 11.26
N VAL A 141 -4.69 6.52 11.54
CA VAL A 141 -5.19 6.33 12.91
C VAL A 141 -5.15 4.83 13.19
N TRP A 142 -4.58 4.45 14.32
CA TRP A 142 -4.46 3.05 14.70
C TRP A 142 -4.95 2.84 16.14
N THR A 143 -5.36 1.61 16.41
CA THR A 143 -5.79 1.18 17.76
C THR A 143 -5.19 -0.16 18.09
N VAL A 144 -4.60 -0.26 19.26
CA VAL A 144 -4.11 -1.48 19.88
C VAL A 144 -5.08 -1.86 21.01
N ARG A 145 -5.62 -3.07 20.97
CA ARG A 145 -6.55 -3.58 21.97
C ARG A 145 -6.05 -4.91 22.56
N PRO A 146 -5.90 -5.03 23.89
CA PRO A 146 -5.65 -6.33 24.51
C PRO A 146 -6.84 -7.27 24.31
N ALA A 147 -6.60 -8.53 23.90
CA ALA A 147 -7.67 -9.51 23.67
C ALA A 147 -8.31 -9.98 24.99
N ALA A 148 -7.57 -10.00 26.07
CA ALA A 148 -8.07 -10.31 27.41
C ALA A 148 -9.04 -9.24 27.98
N GLY A 149 -9.26 -8.16 27.25
CA GLY A 149 -10.06 -7.02 27.69
C GLY A 149 -9.21 -5.93 28.33
N GLY A 150 -9.83 -4.77 28.56
CA GLY A 150 -9.15 -3.58 29.07
C GLY A 150 -9.27 -2.38 28.11
N PRO A 151 -8.68 -1.24 28.48
CA PRO A 151 -8.71 -0.05 27.64
C PRO A 151 -7.92 -0.27 26.33
N ALA A 152 -8.44 0.25 25.25
CA ALA A 152 -7.71 0.30 23.99
C ALA A 152 -6.79 1.52 23.97
N ARG A 153 -5.59 1.37 23.43
CA ARG A 153 -4.70 2.49 23.14
C ARG A 153 -4.82 2.88 21.67
N SER A 154 -5.15 4.12 21.40
CA SER A 154 -5.20 4.66 20.03
C SER A 154 -4.13 5.71 19.84
N GLY A 155 -3.68 5.85 18.59
CA GLY A 155 -2.75 6.87 18.17
C GLY A 155 -2.96 7.26 16.72
N ARG A 156 -2.22 8.28 16.29
CA ARG A 156 -2.19 8.75 14.90
C ARG A 156 -0.74 8.97 14.50
N THR A 157 -0.40 8.46 13.33
CA THR A 157 0.93 8.64 12.72
C THR A 157 0.76 9.29 11.35
N VAL A 158 1.45 10.40 11.15
CA VAL A 158 1.59 11.05 9.85
C VAL A 158 3.02 10.85 9.39
N ALA A 159 3.20 10.00 8.38
CA ALA A 159 4.51 9.67 7.84
C ALA A 159 4.62 10.15 6.40
N GLN A 160 5.61 11.01 6.15
CA GLN A 160 5.94 11.49 4.81
C GLN A 160 7.36 11.06 4.46
N GLU A 161 7.49 10.28 3.39
CA GLU A 161 8.76 9.73 2.94
C GLU A 161 9.12 10.25 1.55
N PRO A 162 10.34 10.73 1.32
CA PRO A 162 10.78 11.18 0.02
C PRO A 162 10.84 10.02 -0.97
N ALA A 163 10.36 10.24 -2.20
CA ALA A 163 10.60 9.31 -3.29
C ALA A 163 12.07 9.37 -3.73
N GLN A 164 12.82 8.30 -3.50
CA GLN A 164 14.25 8.20 -3.85
C GLN A 164 14.39 7.78 -5.31
N GLY A 165 14.02 8.66 -6.24
CA GLY A 165 14.06 8.43 -7.67
C GLY A 165 12.76 8.85 -8.36
N ALA A 166 12.75 8.72 -9.67
CA ALA A 166 11.58 8.95 -10.50
C ALA A 166 10.79 7.65 -10.69
N GLY A 167 9.47 7.79 -10.85
CA GLY A 167 8.60 6.68 -11.20
C GLY A 167 7.88 6.05 -10.01
N PHE A 168 7.06 5.04 -10.33
CA PHE A 168 6.11 4.43 -9.41
C PHE A 168 6.79 3.45 -8.45
N GLU A 169 7.90 2.83 -8.84
CA GLU A 169 8.71 1.98 -7.94
C GLU A 169 9.25 2.79 -6.76
N ALA A 170 9.77 4.00 -7.02
CA ALA A 170 10.24 4.90 -5.97
C ALA A 170 9.12 5.36 -5.03
N LEU A 171 7.89 5.55 -5.56
CA LEU A 171 6.71 5.86 -4.76
C LEU A 171 6.27 4.67 -3.91
N ALA A 172 6.22 3.45 -4.47
CA ALA A 172 5.89 2.24 -3.72
C ALA A 172 6.89 1.99 -2.57
N ALA A 173 8.18 2.18 -2.84
CA ALA A 173 9.23 2.09 -1.82
C ALA A 173 9.08 3.18 -0.74
N ALA A 174 8.68 4.40 -1.10
CA ALA A 174 8.42 5.48 -0.14
C ALA A 174 7.19 5.15 0.74
N HIS A 175 6.11 4.63 0.17
CA HIS A 175 4.97 4.15 0.95
C HIS A 175 5.34 3.02 1.91
N SER A 176 6.19 2.10 1.47
CA SER A 176 6.70 1.02 2.34
C SER A 176 7.46 1.56 3.55
N ARG A 177 8.32 2.56 3.37
CA ARG A 177 9.02 3.22 4.49
C ARG A 177 8.07 4.01 5.40
N ALA A 178 7.06 4.67 4.83
CA ALA A 178 6.03 5.36 5.62
C ALA A 178 5.23 4.37 6.49
N LEU A 179 4.87 3.20 5.96
CA LEU A 179 4.24 2.13 6.74
C LEU A 179 5.16 1.60 7.85
N ALA A 180 6.46 1.50 7.61
CA ALA A 180 7.41 1.12 8.67
C ALA A 180 7.43 2.14 9.82
N GLN A 181 7.22 3.44 9.56
CA GLN A 181 7.07 4.44 10.62
C GLN A 181 5.78 4.22 11.42
N VAL A 182 4.64 3.99 10.74
CA VAL A 182 3.36 3.64 11.40
C VAL A 182 3.55 2.39 12.28
N SER A 183 4.22 1.37 11.74
CA SER A 183 4.47 0.11 12.46
C SER A 183 5.36 0.30 13.70
N ARG A 184 6.34 1.21 13.68
CA ARG A 184 7.15 1.56 14.86
C ARG A 184 6.31 2.15 15.98
N ASP A 185 5.42 3.08 15.67
CA ASP A 185 4.56 3.70 16.67
C ASP A 185 3.59 2.67 17.29
N ILE A 186 3.03 1.77 16.46
CA ILE A 186 2.19 0.67 16.92
C ILE A 186 2.98 -0.31 17.81
N ALA A 187 4.20 -0.70 17.41
CA ALA A 187 5.05 -1.59 18.20
C ALA A 187 5.41 -0.98 19.56
N ALA A 188 5.70 0.32 19.62
CA ALA A 188 5.91 1.04 20.86
C ALA A 188 4.67 1.04 21.75
N ALA A 189 3.48 1.23 21.17
CA ALA A 189 2.21 1.17 21.90
C ALA A 189 1.94 -0.23 22.47
N ILE A 190 2.18 -1.30 21.69
CA ILE A 190 2.01 -2.69 22.15
C ILE A 190 2.95 -2.99 23.32
N ARG A 191 4.23 -2.58 23.23
CA ARG A 191 5.20 -2.77 24.32
C ARG A 191 4.77 -2.07 25.60
N ALA A 192 4.31 -0.81 25.48
CA ALA A 192 3.83 -0.05 26.63
C ALA A 192 2.60 -0.71 27.31
N GLU A 193 1.68 -1.29 26.54
CA GLU A 193 0.55 -2.06 27.09
C GLU A 193 1.03 -3.34 27.76
N ALA A 194 1.98 -4.06 27.16
CA ALA A 194 2.52 -5.29 27.73
C ALA A 194 3.30 -5.06 29.05
N GLU A 195 3.91 -3.89 29.22
CA GLU A 195 4.57 -3.50 30.47
C GLU A 195 3.58 -3.19 31.60
N GLN A 196 2.44 -2.58 31.27
CA GLN A 196 1.38 -2.26 32.24
C GLN A 196 0.57 -3.47 32.69
N ALA A 197 0.60 -4.56 31.93
CA ALA A 197 -0.11 -5.80 32.21
C ALA A 197 0.68 -6.76 33.14
N LYS A 198 1.92 -6.41 33.50
CA LYS A 198 2.79 -7.17 34.42
C LYS A 198 2.60 -6.74 35.87
#